data_afe8d098e72a3f3f9818354c3dd8d53e
#
_entry.id   afe8d098e72a3f3f9818354c3dd8d53e
#
_cell.length_a   1.000
_cell.length_b   1.000
_cell.length_c   1.000
_cell.angle_alpha   90.00
_cell.angle_beta   90.00
_cell.angle_gamma   90.00
#
_symmetry.space_group_name_H-M   'P 1'
#
loop_
_entity.id
_entity.type
_entity.pdbx_description
1 polymer ?
#
loop_
_entity_poly.entity_id
_entity_poly.type
_entity_poly.pdbx_seq_one_letter_code
_entity_poly.pdbx_strand_id
1 'polypeptide(L)' 'MSKKKAKLNYKHNSFDIIEDGTFVVCAVSGKEIKLEDLNYWNVELQEAYYSPIEVNARLEKLKRKI' A
#
# COMPACT_ATOMS: atom_id res chain seq x y z
N MET A 1 3.87 17.13 16.69
CA MET A 1 2.69 16.65 15.98
C MET A 1 2.86 15.25 15.55
N SER A 2 1.91 14.43 15.87
CA SER A 2 2.02 13.03 15.52
C SER A 2 1.45 12.78 14.14
N LYS A 3 2.08 11.88 13.41
CA LYS A 3 1.56 11.43 12.13
C LYS A 3 0.40 10.48 12.38
N LYS A 4 -0.55 10.52 11.50
CA LYS A 4 -1.67 9.62 11.59
C LYS A 4 -1.70 8.73 10.36
N LYS A 5 -1.86 7.44 10.59
CA LYS A 5 -1.97 6.48 9.50
C LYS A 5 -3.32 6.62 8.82
N ALA A 6 -3.30 6.74 7.50
CA ALA A 6 -4.53 6.84 6.72
C ALA A 6 -5.12 5.48 6.47
N LYS A 7 -6.43 5.45 6.28
CA LYS A 7 -7.11 4.24 5.86
C LYS A 7 -7.72 4.51 4.49
N LEU A 8 -7.39 3.67 3.53
CA LEU A 8 -7.76 3.90 2.14
C LEU A 8 -8.54 2.74 1.57
N ASN A 9 -9.37 3.06 0.58
CA ASN A 9 -10.03 2.06 -0.24
C ASN A 9 -9.39 2.13 -1.62
N TYR A 10 -8.62 1.14 -1.99
CA TYR A 10 -7.84 1.16 -3.23
C TYR A 10 -8.70 0.75 -4.41
N LYS A 11 -8.58 1.51 -5.49
CA LYS A 11 -9.24 1.23 -6.75
C LYS A 11 -8.20 1.11 -7.85
N HIS A 12 -8.62 0.78 -9.06
CA HIS A 12 -7.67 0.54 -10.15
C HIS A 12 -6.80 1.76 -10.48
N ASN A 13 -7.40 2.94 -10.54
CA ASN A 13 -6.67 4.13 -10.94
C ASN A 13 -6.52 5.16 -9.83
N SER A 14 -7.09 4.90 -8.67
CA SER A 14 -7.08 5.89 -7.59
C SER A 14 -7.42 5.20 -6.28
N PHE A 15 -7.54 5.99 -5.23
CA PHE A 15 -8.00 5.46 -3.96
C PHE A 15 -8.89 6.50 -3.29
N ASP A 16 -9.78 6.02 -2.44
CA ASP A 16 -10.62 6.89 -1.60
C ASP A 16 -10.06 6.88 -0.20
N ILE A 17 -10.12 8.02 0.46
CA ILE A 17 -9.67 8.12 1.85
C ILE A 17 -10.85 7.83 2.76
N ILE A 18 -10.76 6.73 3.51
CA ILE A 18 -11.78 6.34 4.48
C ILE A 18 -11.54 7.05 5.79
N GLU A 19 -10.28 7.04 6.25
CA GLU A 19 -9.87 7.78 7.44
C GLU A 19 -8.68 8.64 7.07
N ASP A 20 -8.76 9.93 7.42
CA ASP A 20 -7.70 10.86 7.12
C ASP A 20 -6.39 10.47 7.78
N GLY A 21 -5.30 10.74 7.08
CA GLY A 21 -3.98 10.51 7.59
C GLY A 21 -2.96 11.00 6.60
N THR A 22 -1.69 10.91 6.95
CA THR A 22 -0.62 11.42 6.10
C THR A 22 0.16 10.32 5.40
N PHE A 23 0.00 9.08 5.84
CA PHE A 23 0.77 7.97 5.28
C PHE A 23 0.03 6.65 5.40
N VAL A 24 0.50 5.67 4.64
CA VAL A 24 0.11 4.27 4.82
C VAL A 24 1.39 3.44 4.94
N VAL A 25 1.24 2.17 5.27
CA VAL A 25 2.38 1.29 5.49
C VAL A 25 2.43 0.23 4.40
N CYS A 26 3.63 -0.02 3.89
CA CYS A 26 3.83 -1.07 2.88
C CYS A 26 3.54 -2.44 3.48
N ALA A 27 2.79 -3.25 2.75
CA ALA A 27 2.41 -4.58 3.22
C ALA A 27 3.58 -5.56 3.23
N VAL A 28 4.64 -5.26 2.51
CA VAL A 28 5.79 -6.14 2.41
C VAL A 28 6.92 -5.71 3.34
N SER A 29 7.33 -4.45 3.23
CA SER A 29 8.51 -3.97 3.96
C SER A 29 8.17 -3.26 5.27
N GLY A 30 6.92 -2.84 5.45
CA GLY A 30 6.53 -2.09 6.65
C GLY A 30 6.96 -0.64 6.64
N LYS A 31 7.47 -0.16 5.53
CA LYS A 31 7.91 1.23 5.43
C LYS A 31 6.73 2.16 5.29
N GLU A 32 6.88 3.37 5.82
CA GLU A 32 5.86 4.40 5.67
C GLU A 32 5.88 4.96 4.26
N ILE A 33 4.71 5.12 3.68
CA ILE A 33 4.55 5.69 2.35
C ILE A 33 3.64 6.91 2.47
N LYS A 34 4.17 8.08 2.14
CA LYS A 34 3.34 9.27 2.14
C LYS A 34 2.28 9.14 1.05
N LEU A 35 1.09 9.65 1.31
CA LEU A 35 0.01 9.52 0.33
C LEU A 35 0.37 10.15 -1.01
N GLU A 36 1.14 11.23 -0.98
CA GLU A 36 1.56 11.89 -2.21
C GLU A 36 2.57 11.07 -2.99
N ASP A 37 3.24 10.12 -2.34
CA ASP A 37 4.22 9.24 -2.98
C ASP A 37 3.67 7.86 -3.28
N LEU A 38 2.42 7.62 -2.94
CA LEU A 38 1.80 6.30 -3.10
C LEU A 38 1.46 6.06 -4.56
N ASN A 39 2.14 5.11 -5.18
CA ASN A 39 1.95 4.78 -6.58
C ASN A 39 1.63 3.31 -6.84
N TYR A 40 1.84 2.46 -5.85
CA TYR A 40 1.68 1.02 -6.05
C TYR A 40 0.77 0.44 -4.99
N TRP A 41 -0.24 -0.28 -5.40
CA TRP A 41 -1.15 -0.95 -4.47
C TRP A 41 -1.85 -2.11 -5.18
N ASN A 42 -2.48 -2.96 -4.38
CA ASN A 42 -3.23 -4.10 -4.86
C ASN A 42 -4.70 -3.93 -4.50
N VAL A 43 -5.54 -3.89 -5.52
CA VAL A 43 -6.97 -3.67 -5.31
C VAL A 43 -7.64 -4.86 -4.64
N GLU A 44 -7.27 -6.06 -5.04
CA GLU A 44 -7.88 -7.26 -4.48
C GLU A 44 -7.52 -7.47 -3.02
N LEU A 45 -6.25 -7.25 -2.69
CA LEU A 45 -5.77 -7.41 -1.33
C LEU A 45 -5.87 -6.15 -0.50
N GLN A 46 -6.17 -5.02 -1.15
CA GLN A 46 -6.28 -3.72 -0.48
C GLN A 46 -5.00 -3.42 0.31
N GLU A 47 -3.87 -3.50 -0.39
CA GLU A 47 -2.54 -3.30 0.18
C GLU A 47 -1.77 -2.26 -0.60
N ALA A 48 -0.92 -1.51 0.10
CA ALA A 48 -0.03 -0.56 -0.53
C ALA A 48 1.38 -1.12 -0.58
N TYR A 49 2.15 -0.71 -1.57
CA TYR A 49 3.53 -1.13 -1.73
C TYR A 49 4.43 0.08 -1.90
N TYR A 50 5.60 0.01 -1.28
CA TYR A 50 6.54 1.11 -1.26
C TYR A 50 7.17 1.36 -2.63
N SER A 51 7.48 0.29 -3.36
CA SER A 51 8.18 0.40 -4.65
C SER A 51 7.89 -0.84 -5.48
N PRO A 52 8.32 -0.85 -6.77
CA PRO A 52 8.16 -2.05 -7.61
C PRO A 52 8.84 -3.28 -7.04
N ILE A 53 9.89 -3.10 -6.25
CA ILE A 53 10.57 -4.23 -5.62
C ILE A 53 9.62 -4.95 -4.69
N GLU A 54 8.89 -4.20 -3.88
CA GLU A 54 7.91 -4.78 -2.96
C GLU A 54 6.75 -5.41 -3.71
N VAL A 55 6.33 -4.79 -4.82
CA VAL A 55 5.28 -5.37 -5.65
C VAL A 55 5.69 -6.76 -6.14
N ASN A 56 6.90 -6.86 -6.67
CA ASN A 56 7.40 -8.14 -7.18
C ASN A 56 7.55 -9.16 -6.08
N ALA A 57 8.04 -8.74 -4.93
CA ALA A 57 8.21 -9.65 -3.80
C ALA A 57 6.86 -10.24 -3.37
N ARG A 58 5.83 -9.41 -3.35
CA ARG A 58 4.51 -9.88 -2.96
C ARG A 58 3.93 -10.84 -3.99
N LEU A 59 4.09 -10.51 -5.27
CA LEU A 59 3.58 -11.37 -6.33
C LEU A 59 4.27 -12.73 -6.33
N GLU A 60 5.57 -12.76 -6.09
CA GLU A 60 6.29 -14.01 -6.00
C GLU A 60 5.82 -14.86 -4.84
N LYS A 61 5.57 -14.21 -3.72
CA LYS A 61 5.08 -14.90 -2.55
C LYS A 61 3.72 -15.52 -2.80
N LEU A 62 2.86 -14.84 -3.55
CA LEU A 62 1.54 -15.37 -3.90
C LEU A 62 1.64 -16.53 -4.88
N LYS A 63 2.61 -16.50 -5.76
CA LYS A 63 2.82 -17.58 -6.72
C LYS A 63 3.34 -18.85 -6.07
N ARG A 64 4.06 -18.70 -4.99
CA ARG A 64 4.64 -19.82 -4.29
C ARG A 64 3.69 -20.45 -3.31
N LYS A 65 2.49 -20.58 -3.69
CA LYS A 65 1.54 -21.20 -2.86
C LYS A 65 1.71 -22.67 -2.88
N ILE A 66 2.25 -23.22 -1.96
CA ILE A 66 2.37 -24.68 -1.93
C ILE A 66 1.95 -25.19 -0.60
#